data_b87521319a81e6e5be63b45060ab2e07
#
_entry.id   b87521319a81e6e5be63b45060ab2e07
#
_cell.length_a   1.000
_cell.length_b   1.000
_cell.length_c   1.000
_cell.angle_alpha   90.00
_cell.angle_beta   90.00
_cell.angle_gamma   90.00
#
_symmetry.space_group_name_H-M   'P 1'
#
loop_
_entity.id
_entity.type
_entity.pdbx_description
1 polymer ?
#
loop_
_entity_poly.entity_id
_entity_poly.type
_entity_poly.pdbx_seq_one_letter_code
_entity_poly.pdbx_strand_id
1 'polypeptide(L)'
;VSNVASFPAIRQEPDSVIPAWNEESRLLAAVRGGDRSAAEELVDRTYSSVFASLFRLCGDRELAADLTQETYRKAWEALAGFNGGSQFFTWLYRIGYTTFLNYIRRPRLMKSLDDETVPEMPDNAPSPEDVLSSSEESERLRNAVLTLSEDLRFTVTAHFWGGLAVKEIASIEGITTVAIRKRLHKAFTLLEEVLGADVEEEGR
;
A
#
# COMPACT_ATOMS: atom_id res chain seq x y z
N VAL A 1 -24.60 -20.88 -15.18
CA VAL A 1 -23.20 -21.19 -15.51
C VAL A 1 -22.39 -20.02 -14.99
N SER A 2 -21.79 -20.22 -13.82
CA SER A 2 -21.09 -19.18 -13.05
C SER A 2 -19.77 -18.84 -13.73
N ASN A 3 -19.69 -17.64 -14.29
CA ASN A 3 -18.43 -17.07 -14.75
C ASN A 3 -17.84 -16.28 -13.55
N VAL A 4 -17.01 -16.95 -12.76
CA VAL A 4 -16.22 -16.29 -11.71
C VAL A 4 -15.15 -15.51 -12.45
N ALA A 5 -15.29 -14.18 -12.48
CA ALA A 5 -14.23 -13.29 -12.95
C ALA A 5 -12.95 -13.65 -12.17
N SER A 6 -11.99 -14.24 -12.88
CA SER A 6 -10.67 -14.55 -12.32
C SER A 6 -9.96 -13.23 -12.08
N PHE A 7 -9.91 -12.78 -10.82
CA PHE A 7 -8.93 -11.79 -10.42
C PHE A 7 -7.54 -12.29 -10.78
N PRO A 8 -6.67 -11.45 -11.36
CA PRO A 8 -5.33 -11.87 -11.70
C PRO A 8 -4.66 -12.40 -10.44
N ALA A 9 -4.40 -13.69 -10.41
CA ALA A 9 -3.56 -14.31 -9.41
C ALA A 9 -2.22 -13.57 -9.45
N ILE A 10 -1.80 -13.02 -8.33
CA ILE A 10 -0.43 -12.55 -8.14
C ILE A 10 0.43 -13.78 -8.42
N ARG A 11 1.00 -13.87 -9.63
CA ARG A 11 1.95 -14.93 -9.98
C ARG A 11 3.14 -14.78 -9.06
N GLN A 12 3.21 -15.66 -8.09
CA GLN A 12 4.49 -16.06 -7.54
C GLN A 12 5.16 -16.89 -8.65
N GLU A 13 6.07 -16.28 -9.38
CA GLU A 13 6.95 -17.07 -10.25
C GLU A 13 8.01 -17.75 -9.39
N PRO A 14 8.10 -19.08 -9.42
CA PRO A 14 9.23 -19.78 -8.88
C PRO A 14 10.23 -19.96 -10.01
N ASP A 15 11.34 -19.23 -9.99
CA ASP A 15 12.67 -19.76 -10.40
C ASP A 15 13.69 -18.63 -10.57
N SER A 16 14.39 -18.37 -9.50
CA SER A 16 15.87 -18.34 -9.36
C SER A 16 16.25 -17.95 -7.94
N VAL A 17 16.30 -18.87 -7.14
CA VAL A 17 17.22 -19.41 -6.15
C VAL A 17 18.27 -18.42 -5.54
N ILE A 18 17.77 -17.42 -4.86
CA ILE A 18 18.14 -17.03 -3.50
C ILE A 18 16.79 -16.61 -2.89
N PRO A 19 16.35 -17.15 -1.73
CA PRO A 19 15.08 -16.71 -1.17
C PRO A 19 15.13 -15.19 -1.00
N ALA A 20 14.12 -14.49 -1.53
CA ALA A 20 14.04 -13.02 -1.49
C ALA A 20 14.25 -12.45 -0.07
N TRP A 21 13.94 -13.23 0.95
CA TRP A 21 14.21 -12.90 2.36
C TRP A 21 15.70 -12.91 2.75
N ASN A 22 16.58 -13.66 2.07
CA ASN A 22 18.02 -13.59 2.33
C ASN A 22 18.61 -12.27 1.84
N GLU A 23 18.14 -11.78 0.71
CA GLU A 23 18.58 -10.50 0.15
C GLU A 23 18.01 -9.31 0.93
N GLU A 24 16.71 -9.33 1.24
CA GLU A 24 16.06 -8.34 2.10
C GLU A 24 16.73 -8.28 3.48
N SER A 25 16.98 -9.44 4.11
CA SER A 25 17.64 -9.50 5.42
C SER A 25 19.07 -8.96 5.36
N ARG A 26 19.77 -9.17 4.25
CA ARG A 26 21.13 -8.66 4.02
C ARG A 26 21.12 -7.15 3.87
N LEU A 27 20.19 -6.59 3.08
CA LEU A 27 20.00 -5.15 2.94
C LEU A 27 19.66 -4.49 4.27
N LEU A 28 18.72 -5.07 5.02
CA LEU A 28 18.35 -4.58 6.34
C LEU A 28 19.49 -4.60 7.35
N ALA A 29 20.34 -5.62 7.30
CA ALA A 29 21.52 -5.69 8.15
C ALA A 29 22.56 -4.60 7.77
N ALA A 30 22.75 -4.36 6.47
CA ALA A 30 23.62 -3.31 5.97
C ALA A 30 23.11 -1.90 6.35
N VAL A 31 21.82 -1.66 6.22
CA VAL A 31 21.17 -0.40 6.64
C VAL A 31 21.35 -0.15 8.14
N ARG A 32 21.18 -1.17 8.97
CA ARG A 32 21.44 -1.06 10.42
C ARG A 32 22.91 -0.79 10.74
N GLY A 33 23.80 -1.23 9.86
CA GLY A 33 25.22 -0.92 9.93
C GLY A 33 25.58 0.49 9.43
N GLY A 34 24.61 1.28 8.97
CA GLY A 34 24.79 2.63 8.46
C GLY A 34 25.12 2.70 6.96
N ASP A 35 24.92 1.62 6.22
CA ASP A 35 25.12 1.61 4.76
C ASP A 35 23.99 2.35 4.04
N ARG A 36 24.32 3.53 3.52
CA ARG A 36 23.40 4.41 2.81
C ARG A 36 22.94 3.81 1.48
N SER A 37 23.83 3.13 0.75
CA SER A 37 23.48 2.51 -0.54
C SER A 37 22.44 1.40 -0.37
N ALA A 38 22.55 0.59 0.70
CA ALA A 38 21.55 -0.42 1.04
C ALA A 38 20.18 0.22 1.42
N ALA A 39 20.20 1.40 2.05
CA ALA A 39 18.97 2.13 2.35
C ALA A 39 18.30 2.66 1.06
N GLU A 40 19.07 3.24 0.17
CA GLU A 40 18.61 3.69 -1.16
C GLU A 40 17.99 2.53 -1.94
N GLU A 41 18.65 1.38 -1.98
CA GLU A 41 18.14 0.19 -2.65
C GLU A 41 16.81 -0.33 -2.04
N LEU A 42 16.66 -0.31 -0.72
CA LEU A 42 15.39 -0.67 -0.07
C LEU A 42 14.27 0.30 -0.45
N VAL A 43 14.56 1.59 -0.53
CA VAL A 43 13.58 2.60 -0.99
C VAL A 43 13.19 2.33 -2.43
N ASP A 44 14.15 2.20 -3.35
CA ASP A 44 13.90 1.97 -4.77
C ASP A 44 13.01 0.76 -5.02
N ARG A 45 13.25 -0.33 -4.29
CA ARG A 45 12.47 -1.57 -4.41
C ARG A 45 11.04 -1.46 -3.87
N THR A 46 10.77 -0.53 -2.96
CA THR A 46 9.49 -0.49 -2.24
C THR A 46 8.67 0.77 -2.51
N TYR A 47 9.30 1.86 -2.96
CA TYR A 47 8.65 3.17 -3.12
C TYR A 47 7.42 3.13 -4.00
N SER A 48 7.55 2.60 -5.21
CA SER A 48 6.46 2.52 -6.20
C SER A 48 5.23 1.84 -5.64
N SER A 49 5.43 0.75 -4.93
CA SER A 49 4.34 -0.05 -4.38
C SER A 49 3.70 0.61 -3.16
N VAL A 50 4.49 1.25 -2.29
CA VAL A 50 3.97 2.02 -1.13
C VAL A 50 3.16 3.21 -1.62
N PHE A 51 3.72 3.99 -2.55
CA PHE A 51 3.04 5.12 -3.17
C PHE A 51 1.71 4.72 -3.82
N ALA A 52 1.74 3.68 -4.68
CA ALA A 52 0.54 3.21 -5.37
C ALA A 52 -0.55 2.76 -4.38
N SER A 53 -0.18 2.15 -3.27
CA SER A 53 -1.16 1.75 -2.25
C SER A 53 -1.75 2.92 -1.50
N LEU A 54 -0.94 3.90 -1.12
CA LEU A 54 -1.42 5.13 -0.48
C LEU A 54 -2.27 5.95 -1.45
N PHE A 55 -1.90 6.00 -2.74
CA PHE A 55 -2.71 6.65 -3.76
C PHE A 55 -4.08 5.96 -3.94
N ARG A 56 -4.15 4.62 -3.90
CA ARG A 56 -5.43 3.91 -3.91
C ARG A 56 -6.32 4.24 -2.69
N LEU A 57 -5.70 4.58 -1.57
CA LEU A 57 -6.44 4.96 -0.36
C LEU A 57 -6.99 6.38 -0.44
N CYS A 58 -6.17 7.37 -0.81
CA CYS A 58 -6.56 8.78 -0.75
C CYS A 58 -7.12 9.34 -2.06
N GLY A 59 -6.77 8.76 -3.22
CA GLY A 59 -7.18 9.25 -4.53
C GLY A 59 -6.49 10.57 -4.95
N ASP A 60 -5.61 11.10 -4.12
CA ASP A 60 -4.91 12.36 -4.31
C ASP A 60 -3.40 12.10 -4.37
N ARG A 61 -2.76 12.59 -5.45
CA ARG A 61 -1.35 12.32 -5.74
C ARG A 61 -0.41 13.04 -4.78
N GLU A 62 -0.70 14.30 -4.47
CA GLU A 62 0.12 15.10 -3.56
C GLU A 62 0.04 14.52 -2.15
N LEU A 63 -1.17 14.22 -1.68
CA LEU A 63 -1.36 13.56 -0.38
C LEU A 63 -0.69 12.18 -0.34
N ALA A 64 -0.75 11.40 -1.41
CA ALA A 64 -0.08 10.10 -1.47
C ALA A 64 1.45 10.25 -1.37
N ALA A 65 2.03 11.27 -2.01
CA ALA A 65 3.45 11.57 -1.91
C ALA A 65 3.84 11.95 -0.48
N ASP A 66 3.10 12.85 0.15
CA ASP A 66 3.33 13.28 1.55
C ASP A 66 3.24 12.09 2.52
N LEU A 67 2.20 11.28 2.37
CA LEU A 67 2.02 10.08 3.20
C LEU A 67 3.12 9.04 2.97
N THR A 68 3.64 8.94 1.74
CA THR A 68 4.76 8.05 1.42
C THR A 68 6.03 8.53 2.12
N GLN A 69 6.37 9.80 2.04
CA GLN A 69 7.51 10.38 2.74
C GLN A 69 7.41 10.18 4.25
N GLU A 70 6.25 10.50 4.83
CA GLU A 70 6.01 10.31 6.25
C GLU A 70 6.09 8.82 6.67
N THR A 71 5.70 7.92 5.78
CA THR A 71 5.83 6.46 6.00
C THR A 71 7.29 6.07 6.11
N TYR A 72 8.14 6.51 5.20
CA TYR A 72 9.58 6.22 5.26
C TYR A 72 10.25 6.87 6.45
N ARG A 73 9.93 8.13 6.76
CA ARG A 73 10.45 8.80 7.96
C ARG A 73 10.18 7.97 9.21
N LYS A 74 8.93 7.52 9.42
CA LYS A 74 8.56 6.67 10.56
C LYS A 74 9.20 5.29 10.50
N ALA A 75 9.35 4.72 9.30
CA ALA A 75 10.00 3.44 9.12
C ALA A 75 11.47 3.50 9.54
N TRP A 76 12.19 4.55 9.15
CA TRP A 76 13.59 4.74 9.57
C TRP A 76 13.72 4.91 11.07
N GLU A 77 12.86 5.66 11.72
CA GLU A 77 12.83 5.81 13.18
C GLU A 77 12.56 4.47 13.90
N ALA A 78 11.68 3.63 13.33
CA ALA A 78 11.28 2.37 13.92
C ALA A 78 12.14 1.16 13.49
N LEU A 79 13.07 1.33 12.54
CA LEU A 79 13.83 0.24 11.91
C LEU A 79 14.66 -0.58 12.91
N ALA A 80 15.18 0.06 13.94
CA ALA A 80 15.93 -0.61 14.98
C ALA A 80 15.10 -1.67 15.73
N GLY A 81 13.79 -1.47 15.82
CA GLY A 81 12.83 -2.40 16.44
C GLY A 81 12.27 -3.46 15.51
N PHE A 82 12.55 -3.39 14.21
CA PHE A 82 12.09 -4.40 13.26
C PHE A 82 12.85 -5.71 13.47
N ASN A 83 12.15 -6.74 13.89
CA ASN A 83 12.74 -8.04 14.30
C ASN A 83 12.66 -9.13 13.20
N GLY A 84 12.17 -8.80 11.99
CA GLY A 84 12.01 -9.78 10.92
C GLY A 84 10.82 -10.73 11.09
N GLY A 85 9.88 -10.44 11.97
CA GLY A 85 8.67 -11.24 12.18
C GLY A 85 7.66 -11.21 11.01
N SER A 86 7.90 -10.37 10.01
CA SER A 86 7.20 -10.28 8.72
C SER A 86 8.19 -9.87 7.64
N GLN A 87 7.81 -9.94 6.38
CA GLN A 87 8.59 -9.30 5.31
C GLN A 87 8.67 -7.78 5.57
N PHE A 88 9.78 -7.16 5.22
CA PHE A 88 9.99 -5.72 5.40
C PHE A 88 8.89 -4.90 4.71
N PHE A 89 8.54 -5.29 3.52
CA PHE A 89 7.46 -4.70 2.75
C PHE A 89 6.11 -4.70 3.50
N THR A 90 5.71 -5.84 4.07
CA THR A 90 4.48 -5.94 4.88
C THR A 90 4.54 -5.04 6.11
N TRP A 91 5.70 -4.95 6.75
CA TRP A 91 5.90 -4.06 7.88
C TRP A 91 5.84 -2.58 7.49
N LEU A 92 6.47 -2.22 6.36
CA LEU A 92 6.42 -0.86 5.81
C LEU A 92 5.00 -0.45 5.42
N TYR A 93 4.24 -1.35 4.79
CA TYR A 93 2.82 -1.11 4.50
C TYR A 93 2.00 -0.86 5.75
N ARG A 94 2.24 -1.61 6.83
CA ARG A 94 1.56 -1.37 8.11
C ARG A 94 1.80 0.05 8.62
N ILE A 95 3.02 0.54 8.49
CA ILE A 95 3.35 1.93 8.84
C ILE A 95 2.59 2.90 7.94
N GLY A 96 2.59 2.68 6.62
CA GLY A 96 1.87 3.51 5.65
C GLY A 96 0.37 3.58 5.94
N TYR A 97 -0.28 2.45 6.15
CA TYR A 97 -1.71 2.41 6.49
C TYR A 97 -2.01 3.09 7.82
N THR A 98 -1.18 2.88 8.84
CA THR A 98 -1.34 3.56 10.13
C THR A 98 -1.16 5.07 9.96
N THR A 99 -0.24 5.50 9.10
CA THR A 99 -0.01 6.91 8.79
C THR A 99 -1.24 7.53 8.11
N PHE A 100 -1.81 6.84 7.11
CA PHE A 100 -3.06 7.25 6.47
C PHE A 100 -4.21 7.33 7.48
N LEU A 101 -4.46 6.28 8.28
CA LEU A 101 -5.52 6.29 9.29
C LEU A 101 -5.37 7.44 10.30
N ASN A 102 -4.16 7.72 10.73
CA ASN A 102 -3.90 8.84 11.63
C ASN A 102 -4.16 10.19 10.96
N TYR A 103 -3.86 10.30 9.65
CA TYR A 103 -4.15 11.50 8.87
C TYR A 103 -5.66 11.77 8.81
N ILE A 104 -6.48 10.77 8.45
CA ILE A 104 -7.94 10.95 8.32
C ILE A 104 -8.64 11.11 9.66
N ARG A 105 -8.12 10.50 10.74
CA ARG A 105 -8.67 10.61 12.10
C ARG A 105 -8.29 11.93 12.80
N ARG A 106 -7.32 12.67 12.28
CA ARG A 106 -7.01 14.00 12.82
C ARG A 106 -8.25 14.88 12.64
N PRO A 107 -8.78 15.52 13.72
CA PRO A 107 -9.76 16.58 13.53
C PRO A 107 -9.20 17.55 12.51
N ARG A 108 -10.00 17.97 11.53
CA ARG A 108 -9.62 19.01 10.56
C ARG A 108 -9.49 20.36 11.28
N LEU A 109 -8.57 20.45 12.22
CA LEU A 109 -8.08 21.70 12.74
C LEU A 109 -7.14 22.25 11.68
N MET A 110 -7.56 23.38 11.11
CA MET A 110 -6.91 24.30 10.19
C MET A 110 -5.42 24.01 9.96
N LYS A 111 -5.05 23.90 8.67
CA LYS A 111 -3.68 24.00 8.20
C LYS A 111 -2.98 25.16 8.92
N SER A 112 -2.14 24.85 9.88
CA SER A 112 -1.04 25.70 10.30
C SER A 112 0.20 25.16 9.61
N LEU A 113 0.73 25.98 8.74
CA LEU A 113 2.04 25.83 8.13
C LEU A 113 3.07 25.94 9.26
N ASP A 114 3.64 24.85 9.69
CA ASP A 114 4.93 24.85 10.35
C ASP A 114 5.84 23.89 9.61
N ASP A 115 6.76 24.53 8.93
CA ASP A 115 7.83 24.06 8.08
C ASP A 115 8.89 23.37 8.96
N GLU A 116 8.79 22.07 9.17
CA GLU A 116 9.92 21.29 9.66
C GLU A 116 10.59 20.62 8.45
N THR A 117 11.82 21.05 8.21
CA THR A 117 12.73 20.55 7.19
C THR A 117 12.78 19.02 7.18
N VAL A 118 12.09 18.45 6.20
CA VAL A 118 12.16 17.02 5.88
C VAL A 118 13.55 16.76 5.26
N PRO A 119 14.29 15.72 5.67
CA PRO A 119 15.51 15.34 4.97
C PRO A 119 15.19 15.10 3.49
N GLU A 120 15.93 15.74 2.60
CA GLU A 120 15.81 15.54 1.16
C GLU A 120 15.96 14.05 0.83
N MET A 121 14.92 13.48 0.23
CA MET A 121 14.99 12.15 -0.34
C MET A 121 15.88 12.17 -1.59
N PRO A 122 16.62 11.07 -1.88
CA PRO A 122 17.46 11.00 -3.07
C PRO A 122 16.65 11.31 -4.32
N ASP A 123 17.20 12.10 -5.22
CA ASP A 123 16.62 12.51 -6.51
C ASP A 123 16.29 11.37 -7.49
N ASN A 124 16.62 10.12 -7.13
CA ASN A 124 16.47 8.93 -7.96
C ASN A 124 15.24 8.07 -7.60
N ALA A 125 14.31 8.55 -6.78
CA ALA A 125 13.06 7.81 -6.57
C ALA A 125 12.30 7.71 -7.90
N PRO A 126 11.79 6.50 -8.28
CA PRO A 126 11.04 6.35 -9.52
C PRO A 126 9.91 7.36 -9.56
N SER A 127 9.77 8.06 -10.70
CA SER A 127 8.72 9.05 -10.88
C SER A 127 7.36 8.42 -10.59
N PRO A 128 6.46 9.12 -9.88
CA PRO A 128 5.08 8.66 -9.74
C PRO A 128 4.41 8.34 -11.09
N GLU A 129 4.91 8.88 -12.20
CA GLU A 129 4.45 8.59 -13.56
C GLU A 129 4.81 7.19 -14.02
N ASP A 130 5.99 6.66 -13.63
CA ASP A 130 6.42 5.30 -13.95
C ASP A 130 5.57 4.24 -13.22
N VAL A 131 5.01 4.61 -12.07
CA VAL A 131 4.14 3.74 -11.26
C VAL A 131 2.72 3.68 -11.80
N LEU A 132 2.30 4.72 -12.55
CA LEU A 132 0.94 4.90 -13.05
C LEU A 132 0.78 4.50 -14.51
N SER A 133 1.82 4.00 -15.19
CA SER A 133 1.71 3.42 -16.54
C SER A 133 0.98 2.08 -16.43
N SER A 134 -0.32 2.17 -16.19
CA SER A 134 -1.19 1.02 -16.06
C SER A 134 -2.05 0.87 -17.31
N SER A 135 -2.37 -0.37 -17.67
CA SER A 135 -3.39 -0.68 -18.66
C SER A 135 -4.72 -0.03 -18.26
N GLU A 136 -5.61 0.20 -19.22
CA GLU A 136 -6.98 0.70 -18.98
C GLU A 136 -7.69 -0.09 -17.88
N GLU A 137 -7.46 -1.41 -17.82
CA GLU A 137 -8.00 -2.30 -16.78
C GLU A 137 -7.52 -1.93 -15.37
N SER A 138 -6.24 -1.56 -15.23
CA SER A 138 -5.70 -1.13 -13.93
C SER A 138 -6.27 0.22 -13.50
N GLU A 139 -6.55 1.12 -14.44
CA GLU A 139 -7.21 2.39 -14.15
C GLU A 139 -8.68 2.19 -13.74
N ARG A 140 -9.40 1.33 -14.43
CA ARG A 140 -10.78 0.97 -14.10
C ARG A 140 -10.86 0.37 -12.69
N LEU A 141 -10.00 -0.59 -12.37
CA LEU A 141 -9.94 -1.16 -11.03
C LEU A 141 -9.62 -0.11 -9.96
N ARG A 142 -8.69 0.79 -10.22
CA ARG A 142 -8.35 1.88 -9.29
C ARG A 142 -9.55 2.79 -9.05
N ASN A 143 -10.23 3.21 -10.14
CA ASN A 143 -11.41 4.05 -10.04
C ASN A 143 -12.55 3.35 -9.27
N ALA A 144 -12.78 2.07 -9.54
CA ALA A 144 -13.75 1.27 -8.79
C ALA A 144 -13.41 1.20 -7.29
N VAL A 145 -12.14 1.00 -6.94
CA VAL A 145 -11.69 1.01 -5.53
C VAL A 145 -11.93 2.37 -4.87
N LEU A 146 -11.77 3.48 -5.60
CA LEU A 146 -12.03 4.83 -5.08
C LEU A 146 -13.51 5.11 -4.82
N THR A 147 -14.46 4.39 -5.44
CA THR A 147 -15.89 4.51 -5.13
C THR A 147 -16.28 3.87 -3.80
N LEU A 148 -15.46 2.96 -3.28
CA LEU A 148 -15.72 2.33 -1.99
C LEU A 148 -15.67 3.35 -0.85
N SER A 149 -16.50 3.12 0.19
CA SER A 149 -16.34 3.85 1.45
C SER A 149 -14.93 3.64 2.01
N GLU A 150 -14.45 4.62 2.78
CA GLU A 150 -13.10 4.66 3.32
C GLU A 150 -12.71 3.37 4.05
N ASP A 151 -13.57 2.85 4.90
CA ASP A 151 -13.37 1.60 5.64
C ASP A 151 -13.22 0.37 4.72
N LEU A 152 -14.03 0.29 3.66
CA LEU A 152 -13.97 -0.82 2.70
C LEU A 152 -12.73 -0.72 1.86
N ARG A 153 -12.41 0.48 1.38
CA ARG A 153 -11.24 0.78 0.57
C ARG A 153 -9.95 0.44 1.33
N PHE A 154 -9.85 0.89 2.58
CA PHE A 154 -8.75 0.54 3.44
C PHE A 154 -8.60 -0.98 3.59
N THR A 155 -9.70 -1.68 3.93
CA THR A 155 -9.67 -3.12 4.16
C THR A 155 -9.21 -3.89 2.93
N VAL A 156 -9.71 -3.54 1.73
CA VAL A 156 -9.33 -4.16 0.46
C VAL A 156 -7.88 -3.86 0.12
N THR A 157 -7.48 -2.58 0.19
CA THR A 157 -6.11 -2.17 -0.17
C THR A 157 -5.09 -2.82 0.76
N ALA A 158 -5.35 -2.85 2.06
CA ALA A 158 -4.48 -3.48 3.05
C ALA A 158 -4.32 -4.99 2.82
N HIS A 159 -5.40 -5.68 2.44
CA HIS A 159 -5.37 -7.12 2.24
C HIS A 159 -4.69 -7.52 0.93
N PHE A 160 -5.11 -6.92 -0.21
CA PHE A 160 -4.69 -7.36 -1.53
C PHE A 160 -3.38 -6.76 -2.02
N TRP A 161 -3.14 -5.50 -1.73
CA TRP A 161 -1.90 -4.81 -2.14
C TRP A 161 -0.88 -4.70 -1.00
N GLY A 162 -1.34 -4.62 0.24
CA GLY A 162 -0.47 -4.59 1.41
C GLY A 162 -0.05 -5.95 1.94
N GLY A 163 -0.68 -7.03 1.46
CA GLY A 163 -0.40 -8.38 1.94
C GLY A 163 -0.72 -8.61 3.43
N LEU A 164 -1.51 -7.71 4.04
CA LEU A 164 -1.86 -7.85 5.45
C LEU A 164 -2.90 -8.94 5.67
N ALA A 165 -2.65 -9.80 6.66
CA ALA A 165 -3.63 -10.78 7.08
C ALA A 165 -4.84 -10.11 7.75
N VAL A 166 -6.01 -10.73 7.64
CA VAL A 166 -7.26 -10.24 8.28
C VAL A 166 -7.09 -9.90 9.76
N LYS A 167 -6.27 -10.68 10.48
CA LYS A 167 -5.97 -10.47 11.90
C LYS A 167 -5.16 -9.19 12.13
N GLU A 168 -4.24 -8.87 11.23
CA GLU A 168 -3.40 -7.68 11.31
C GLU A 168 -4.22 -6.42 11.02
N ILE A 169 -5.07 -6.46 9.98
CA ILE A 169 -6.00 -5.37 9.66
C ILE A 169 -6.94 -5.11 10.85
N ALA A 170 -7.50 -6.16 11.43
CA ALA A 170 -8.37 -6.07 12.61
C ALA A 170 -7.66 -5.39 13.79
N SER A 171 -6.39 -5.72 14.02
CA SER A 171 -5.55 -5.09 15.05
C SER A 171 -5.29 -3.61 14.78
N ILE A 172 -5.00 -3.23 13.53
CA ILE A 172 -4.75 -1.84 13.14
C ILE A 172 -6.00 -0.98 13.30
N GLU A 173 -7.16 -1.51 12.91
CA GLU A 173 -8.43 -0.78 12.99
C GLU A 173 -9.11 -0.85 14.37
N GLY A 174 -8.67 -1.75 15.25
CA GLY A 174 -9.27 -1.95 16.57
C GLY A 174 -10.65 -2.61 16.50
N ILE A 175 -10.91 -3.45 15.49
CA ILE A 175 -12.17 -4.17 15.29
C ILE A 175 -11.94 -5.69 15.20
N THR A 176 -13.03 -6.45 15.13
CA THR A 176 -12.93 -7.92 15.09
C THR A 176 -12.56 -8.45 13.69
N THR A 177 -11.93 -9.61 13.62
CA THR A 177 -11.66 -10.31 12.35
C THR A 177 -12.94 -10.65 11.58
N VAL A 178 -14.05 -10.86 12.29
CA VAL A 178 -15.36 -11.08 11.67
C VAL A 178 -15.85 -9.81 10.96
N ALA A 179 -15.65 -8.65 11.57
CA ALA A 179 -15.99 -7.37 10.94
C ALA A 179 -15.16 -7.14 9.66
N ILE A 180 -13.85 -7.42 9.69
CA ILE A 180 -12.98 -7.32 8.50
C ILE A 180 -13.47 -8.25 7.38
N ARG A 181 -13.79 -9.52 7.68
CA ARG A 181 -14.33 -10.45 6.66
C ARG A 181 -15.65 -9.95 6.05
N LYS A 182 -16.53 -9.37 6.86
CA LYS A 182 -17.77 -8.76 6.35
C LYS A 182 -17.49 -7.57 5.45
N ARG A 183 -16.50 -6.72 5.80
CA ARG A 183 -16.07 -5.60 4.96
C ARG A 183 -15.48 -6.07 3.64
N LEU A 184 -14.61 -7.09 3.65
CA LEU A 184 -14.07 -7.68 2.42
C LEU A 184 -15.20 -8.20 1.52
N HIS A 185 -16.12 -8.98 2.06
CA HIS A 185 -17.26 -9.50 1.30
C HIS A 185 -18.10 -8.37 0.69
N LYS A 186 -18.47 -7.36 1.50
CA LYS A 186 -19.23 -6.20 1.01
C LYS A 186 -18.47 -5.42 -0.06
N ALA A 187 -17.18 -5.24 0.11
CA ALA A 187 -16.35 -4.52 -0.86
C ALA A 187 -16.30 -5.27 -2.20
N PHE A 188 -16.18 -6.60 -2.18
CA PHE A 188 -16.20 -7.41 -3.41
C PHE A 188 -17.51 -7.30 -4.14
N THR A 189 -18.64 -7.43 -3.44
CA THR A 189 -19.96 -7.28 -4.07
C THR A 189 -20.08 -5.93 -4.77
N LEU A 190 -19.66 -4.83 -4.13
CA LEU A 190 -19.70 -3.50 -4.73
C LEU A 190 -18.74 -3.35 -5.92
N LEU A 191 -17.55 -3.94 -5.84
CA LEU A 191 -16.58 -3.89 -6.95
C LEU A 191 -17.07 -4.71 -8.14
N GLU A 192 -17.70 -5.88 -7.93
CA GLU A 192 -18.31 -6.68 -8.97
C GLU A 192 -19.46 -5.91 -9.67
N GLU A 193 -20.28 -5.19 -8.93
CA GLU A 193 -21.34 -4.35 -9.50
C GLU A 193 -20.77 -3.23 -10.38
N VAL A 194 -19.76 -2.50 -9.90
CA VAL A 194 -19.15 -1.39 -10.64
C VAL A 194 -18.41 -1.88 -11.89
N LEU A 195 -17.55 -2.89 -11.75
CA LEU A 195 -16.74 -3.40 -12.86
C LEU A 195 -17.60 -4.19 -13.89
N GLY A 196 -18.70 -4.81 -13.44
CA GLY A 196 -19.63 -5.50 -14.32
C GLY A 196 -20.49 -4.55 -15.15
N ALA A 197 -20.90 -3.40 -14.58
CA ALA A 197 -21.67 -2.39 -15.30
C ALA A 197 -20.87 -1.75 -16.44
N ASP A 198 -19.58 -1.49 -16.23
CA ASP A 198 -18.69 -0.90 -17.24
C ASP A 198 -18.54 -1.79 -18.49
N VAL A 199 -18.56 -3.13 -18.31
CA VAL A 199 -18.44 -4.08 -19.44
C VAL A 199 -19.70 -4.09 -20.32
N GLU A 200 -20.88 -3.81 -19.74
CA GLU A 200 -22.13 -3.75 -20.50
C GLU A 200 -22.29 -2.45 -21.30
N GLU A 201 -21.68 -1.35 -20.87
CA GLU A 201 -21.71 -0.07 -21.60
C GLU A 201 -20.75 -0.06 -22.80
N GLU A 202 -19.58 -0.70 -22.72
CA GLU A 202 -18.62 -0.81 -23.85
C GLU A 202 -19.07 -1.80 -24.94
N GLY A 203 -20.01 -2.69 -24.66
CA GLY A 203 -20.58 -3.67 -25.60
C GLY A 203 -21.76 -3.16 -26.44
N ARG A 204 -22.15 -1.89 -26.33
CA ARG A 204 -23.24 -1.27 -27.09
C ARG A 204 -22.74 -0.25 -28.10
#